data_eb2c5d22c33d195a4f3e3829141ef89d
#
_entry.id   eb2c5d22c33d195a4f3e3829141ef89d
#
_cell.length_a   1.000
_cell.length_b   1.000
_cell.length_c   1.000
_cell.angle_alpha   90.00
_cell.angle_beta   90.00
_cell.angle_gamma   90.00
#
_symmetry.space_group_name_H-M   'P 1'
#
loop_
_entity.id
_entity.type
_entity.pdbx_description
1 polymer ?
#
loop_
_entity_poly.entity_id
_entity_poly.type
_entity_poly.pdbx_seq_one_letter_code
_entity_poly.pdbx_strand_id
1 'polypeptide(L)'
;MKTEPQRVEDLANREYKYGFVTDIESDSVPPGLSEDTVRLISTKKNEPAFLLEWRLRALRHWQTMTEPTWANIHHPPIDYQSIVYYSAPRAQSGPKSLDEVDPQLLATYEKLGIPLSERAALAGIAVDAVFDSVSVATTFKEKLRSLGIIFGSFSEAVQEHPELVEKYLGSVVPVTDNFFAALNSAVFSDGSFCYVPRGVRCPMELSTYFRINAAKTGQFERTLIIADEGAYVSYLEGCTAPMRDENQLHAAVVELIAHDDATIKYSTVQNWYPGDKEGRGGIYNFVTKRGKCAGFRSKISWTQVETGSAITWKYPSCILQGDESVGEFYSVALTNNRQQADTGTKMIHIGRDTRSTIVSKGISAGHGQNTYRGAVKVLKGADRARNYSQCDSMLLGDTCGAHTFPYIDVANPSATVEHEASTSKIGEDQIFYFQQRGISKEDAVNMIVNGFCKEVFRELPMEFAVEAQKLLSISLEGSVG
;
A
#
# COMPACT_ATOMS: atom_id res chain seq x y z
N MET A 1 -13.15 22.92 -32.57
CA MET A 1 -13.63 22.05 -31.49
C MET A 1 -13.49 20.61 -31.98
N LYS A 2 -12.80 19.73 -31.23
CA LYS A 2 -12.72 18.30 -31.58
C LYS A 2 -14.11 17.68 -31.44
N THR A 3 -14.50 16.79 -32.35
CA THR A 3 -15.76 16.07 -32.30
C THR A 3 -15.75 15.06 -31.13
N GLU A 4 -16.92 14.67 -30.65
CA GLU A 4 -17.06 13.73 -29.54
C GLU A 4 -16.30 12.39 -29.77
N PRO A 5 -16.36 11.78 -30.99
CA PRO A 5 -15.54 10.60 -31.30
C PRO A 5 -14.03 10.86 -31.22
N GLN A 6 -13.56 12.04 -31.63
CA GLN A 6 -12.14 12.42 -31.54
C GLN A 6 -11.68 12.64 -30.09
N ARG A 7 -12.57 13.09 -29.20
CA ARG A 7 -12.30 13.18 -27.76
C ARG A 7 -12.22 11.81 -27.09
N VAL A 8 -13.10 10.90 -27.51
CA VAL A 8 -13.11 9.50 -27.03
C VAL A 8 -11.85 8.76 -27.50
N GLU A 9 -11.44 8.97 -28.76
CA GLU A 9 -10.21 8.36 -29.32
C GLU A 9 -8.94 8.94 -28.68
N ASP A 10 -8.90 10.25 -28.40
CA ASP A 10 -7.81 10.90 -27.65
C ASP A 10 -7.75 10.43 -26.17
N LEU A 11 -8.89 10.12 -25.56
CA LEU A 11 -8.99 9.61 -24.19
C LEU A 11 -8.61 8.12 -24.12
N ALA A 12 -9.08 7.31 -25.07
CA ALA A 12 -8.76 5.88 -25.17
C ALA A 12 -7.27 5.63 -25.49
N ASN A 13 -6.61 6.60 -26.15
CA ASN A 13 -5.18 6.57 -26.47
C ASN A 13 -4.31 7.35 -25.46
N ARG A 14 -4.85 7.82 -24.33
CA ARG A 14 -4.02 8.42 -23.28
C ARG A 14 -3.10 7.37 -22.70
N GLU A 15 -1.81 7.53 -22.97
CA GLU A 15 -0.76 6.76 -22.33
C GLU A 15 -0.85 6.93 -20.80
N TYR A 16 -0.62 5.82 -20.08
CA TYR A 16 -0.48 5.83 -18.62
C TYR A 16 0.55 6.90 -18.22
N LYS A 17 0.09 7.97 -17.57
CA LYS A 17 0.88 9.17 -17.26
C LYS A 17 2.20 8.86 -16.55
N TYR A 18 2.23 7.80 -15.74
CA TYR A 18 3.38 7.38 -14.93
C TYR A 18 4.23 6.32 -15.63
N GLY A 19 3.91 5.93 -16.87
CA GLY A 19 4.54 4.84 -17.61
C GLY A 19 5.94 5.15 -18.18
N PHE A 20 6.46 6.37 -18.00
CA PHE A 20 7.79 6.74 -18.49
C PHE A 20 8.92 6.08 -17.67
N VAL A 21 10.07 5.85 -18.33
CA VAL A 21 11.30 5.38 -17.70
C VAL A 21 12.23 6.58 -17.53
N THR A 22 12.89 6.69 -16.37
CA THR A 22 13.97 7.68 -16.14
C THR A 22 15.29 7.07 -16.54
N ASP A 23 16.04 7.71 -17.43
CA ASP A 23 17.34 7.23 -17.92
C ASP A 23 18.45 7.62 -16.93
N ILE A 24 18.69 6.75 -15.94
CA ILE A 24 19.71 6.92 -14.90
C ILE A 24 20.53 5.65 -14.81
N GLU A 25 21.88 5.80 -14.81
CA GLU A 25 22.78 4.68 -14.51
C GLU A 25 22.53 4.12 -13.12
N SER A 26 22.26 2.81 -13.04
CA SER A 26 22.03 2.12 -11.78
C SER A 26 23.15 1.17 -11.43
N ASP A 27 23.49 1.10 -10.15
CA ASP A 27 24.30 0.05 -9.55
C ASP A 27 23.38 -1.03 -8.99
N SER A 28 23.42 -2.22 -9.58
CA SER A 28 22.55 -3.34 -9.20
C SER A 28 23.37 -4.56 -8.80
N VAL A 29 22.79 -5.41 -7.94
CA VAL A 29 23.35 -6.72 -7.64
C VAL A 29 23.01 -7.70 -8.77
N PRO A 30 23.80 -8.78 -8.96
CA PRO A 30 23.41 -9.86 -9.88
C PRO A 30 22.03 -10.42 -9.53
N PRO A 31 21.28 -10.92 -10.52
CA PRO A 31 20.00 -11.59 -10.26
C PRO A 31 20.18 -12.85 -9.43
N GLY A 32 19.15 -13.24 -8.72
CA GLY A 32 19.10 -14.46 -7.94
C GLY A 32 19.15 -14.25 -6.43
N LEU A 33 18.48 -15.14 -5.71
CA LEU A 33 18.33 -15.11 -4.26
C LEU A 33 19.23 -16.17 -3.61
N SER A 34 20.26 -15.69 -2.90
CA SER A 34 21.22 -16.52 -2.19
C SER A 34 21.71 -15.84 -0.90
N GLU A 35 22.43 -16.55 -0.03
CA GLU A 35 23.10 -15.89 1.11
C GLU A 35 24.10 -14.82 0.64
N ASP A 36 24.78 -15.02 -0.48
CA ASP A 36 25.74 -14.03 -1.04
C ASP A 36 25.01 -12.75 -1.48
N THR A 37 23.84 -12.88 -2.12
CA THR A 37 22.99 -11.74 -2.48
C THR A 37 22.58 -10.94 -1.23
N VAL A 38 22.14 -11.63 -0.18
CA VAL A 38 21.74 -10.98 1.09
C VAL A 38 22.92 -10.28 1.76
N ARG A 39 24.11 -10.92 1.81
CA ARG A 39 25.34 -10.31 2.35
C ARG A 39 25.78 -9.09 1.53
N LEU A 40 25.64 -9.16 0.21
CA LEU A 40 25.99 -8.05 -0.67
C LEU A 40 25.06 -6.84 -0.46
N ILE A 41 23.74 -7.05 -0.31
CA ILE A 41 22.78 -5.99 0.05
C ILE A 41 23.17 -5.35 1.39
N SER A 42 23.41 -6.15 2.41
CA SER A 42 23.79 -5.66 3.74
C SER A 42 25.11 -4.88 3.72
N THR A 43 26.10 -5.33 2.94
CA THR A 43 27.38 -4.64 2.76
C THR A 43 27.19 -3.29 2.05
N LYS A 44 26.42 -3.25 0.94
CA LYS A 44 26.14 -2.01 0.21
C LYS A 44 25.42 -0.96 1.08
N LYS A 45 24.61 -1.41 2.03
CA LYS A 45 23.88 -0.56 2.97
C LYS A 45 24.63 -0.29 4.28
N ASN A 46 25.84 -0.84 4.44
CA ASN A 46 26.65 -0.72 5.65
C ASN A 46 25.87 -1.05 6.93
N GLU A 47 25.10 -2.15 6.89
CA GLU A 47 24.20 -2.55 7.98
C GLU A 47 24.96 -3.12 9.18
N PRO A 48 24.46 -2.90 10.41
CA PRO A 48 25.00 -3.54 11.61
C PRO A 48 24.75 -5.05 11.61
N ALA A 49 25.60 -5.79 12.35
CA ALA A 49 25.59 -7.26 12.35
C ALA A 49 24.23 -7.88 12.69
N PHE A 50 23.48 -7.29 13.64
CA PHE A 50 22.16 -7.82 14.03
C PHE A 50 21.19 -7.88 12.85
N LEU A 51 21.24 -6.90 11.94
CA LEU A 51 20.34 -6.83 10.78
C LEU A 51 20.73 -7.87 9.73
N LEU A 52 22.01 -8.06 9.47
CA LEU A 52 22.50 -9.14 8.59
C LEU A 52 22.07 -10.52 9.12
N GLU A 53 22.23 -10.78 10.42
CA GLU A 53 21.80 -12.05 11.05
C GLU A 53 20.29 -12.25 10.93
N TRP A 54 19.51 -11.17 11.09
CA TRP A 54 18.06 -11.19 10.93
C TRP A 54 17.66 -11.55 9.50
N ARG A 55 18.31 -10.95 8.50
CA ARG A 55 18.11 -11.24 7.08
C ARG A 55 18.43 -12.68 6.71
N LEU A 56 19.57 -13.19 7.17
CA LEU A 56 19.99 -14.58 6.90
C LEU A 56 19.04 -15.60 7.54
N ARG A 57 18.53 -15.31 8.75
CA ARG A 57 17.50 -16.12 9.39
C ARG A 57 16.21 -16.13 8.56
N ALA A 58 15.80 -14.98 8.03
CA ALA A 58 14.64 -14.85 7.16
C ALA A 58 14.80 -15.65 5.87
N LEU A 59 15.95 -15.55 5.20
CA LEU A 59 16.25 -16.32 3.99
C LEU A 59 16.17 -17.83 4.23
N ARG A 60 16.81 -18.32 5.29
CA ARG A 60 16.79 -19.76 5.62
C ARG A 60 15.38 -20.24 5.92
N HIS A 61 14.57 -19.42 6.60
CA HIS A 61 13.16 -19.74 6.83
C HIS A 61 12.39 -19.77 5.51
N TRP A 62 12.53 -18.75 4.66
CA TRP A 62 11.88 -18.68 3.36
C TRP A 62 12.18 -19.92 2.48
N GLN A 63 13.42 -20.40 2.49
CA GLN A 63 13.84 -21.60 1.74
C GLN A 63 13.11 -22.90 2.20
N THR A 64 12.53 -22.90 3.40
CA THR A 64 11.73 -24.03 3.90
C THR A 64 10.24 -23.90 3.56
N MET A 65 9.82 -22.77 3.00
CA MET A 65 8.42 -22.47 2.72
C MET A 65 8.06 -22.81 1.27
N THR A 66 6.77 -22.99 1.05
CA THR A 66 6.19 -23.10 -0.30
C THR A 66 5.32 -21.88 -0.55
N GLU A 67 5.37 -21.34 -1.78
CA GLU A 67 4.50 -20.24 -2.18
C GLU A 67 3.03 -20.64 -1.99
N PRO A 68 2.22 -19.82 -1.30
CA PRO A 68 0.83 -20.17 -1.02
C PRO A 68 -0.05 -20.06 -2.28
N THR A 69 -0.99 -20.99 -2.41
CA THR A 69 -1.88 -21.12 -3.59
C THR A 69 -3.36 -20.96 -3.24
N TRP A 70 -3.68 -20.54 -2.02
CA TRP A 70 -5.07 -20.45 -1.54
C TRP A 70 -5.82 -19.18 -1.99
N ALA A 71 -5.11 -18.15 -2.45
CA ALA A 71 -5.73 -16.91 -2.93
C ALA A 71 -6.45 -17.13 -4.26
N ASN A 72 -7.51 -16.35 -4.50
CA ASN A 72 -8.28 -16.40 -5.73
C ASN A 72 -7.63 -15.51 -6.82
N ILE A 73 -6.36 -15.78 -7.09
CA ILE A 73 -5.55 -15.14 -8.13
C ILE A 73 -4.82 -16.20 -8.93
N HIS A 74 -4.52 -15.90 -10.18
CA HIS A 74 -3.83 -16.81 -11.07
C HIS A 74 -2.71 -16.10 -11.81
N HIS A 75 -1.49 -16.62 -11.71
CA HIS A 75 -0.30 -16.13 -12.40
C HIS A 75 0.65 -17.28 -12.74
N PRO A 76 1.51 -17.11 -13.74
CA PRO A 76 2.61 -18.05 -13.96
C PRO A 76 3.51 -18.15 -12.72
N PRO A 77 4.20 -19.28 -12.52
CA PRO A 77 5.20 -19.40 -11.45
C PRO A 77 6.22 -18.26 -11.52
N ILE A 78 6.52 -17.66 -10.35
CA ILE A 78 7.51 -16.59 -10.25
C ILE A 78 8.91 -17.23 -10.22
N ASP A 79 9.78 -16.82 -11.14
CA ASP A 79 11.19 -17.22 -11.11
C ASP A 79 11.99 -16.27 -10.19
N TYR A 80 12.08 -16.63 -8.92
CA TYR A 80 12.83 -15.86 -7.91
C TYR A 80 14.32 -15.77 -8.20
N GLN A 81 14.88 -16.61 -9.09
CA GLN A 81 16.29 -16.57 -9.45
C GLN A 81 16.59 -15.61 -10.62
N SER A 82 15.56 -15.14 -11.32
CA SER A 82 15.70 -14.12 -12.36
C SER A 82 15.56 -12.69 -11.85
N ILE A 83 15.09 -12.50 -10.60
CA ILE A 83 14.84 -11.17 -10.00
C ILE A 83 16.15 -10.53 -9.54
N VAL A 84 16.29 -9.24 -9.84
CA VAL A 84 17.32 -8.36 -9.25
C VAL A 84 16.77 -7.78 -7.94
N TYR A 85 17.42 -8.07 -6.81
CA TYR A 85 16.94 -7.74 -5.47
C TYR A 85 17.40 -6.40 -4.92
N TYR A 86 18.32 -5.73 -5.62
CA TYR A 86 18.78 -4.40 -5.27
C TYR A 86 19.24 -3.65 -6.51
N SER A 87 18.75 -2.41 -6.66
CA SER A 87 19.18 -1.46 -7.67
C SER A 87 19.12 -0.05 -7.08
N ALA A 88 20.17 0.75 -7.29
CA ALA A 88 20.24 2.12 -6.82
C ALA A 88 20.90 3.01 -7.88
N PRO A 89 20.50 4.30 -8.01
CA PRO A 89 21.22 5.27 -8.85
C PRO A 89 22.69 5.36 -8.43
N ARG A 90 23.62 5.34 -9.40
CA ARG A 90 25.08 5.35 -9.12
C ARG A 90 25.57 6.58 -8.36
N ALA A 91 24.88 7.70 -8.48
CA ALA A 91 25.33 9.00 -7.99
C ALA A 91 25.01 9.31 -6.53
N GLN A 92 24.33 8.42 -5.76
CA GLN A 92 23.83 8.79 -4.45
C GLN A 92 24.05 7.74 -3.35
N SER A 93 24.80 8.15 -2.33
CA SER A 93 24.90 7.46 -1.05
C SER A 93 24.10 8.25 0.02
N GLY A 94 22.85 7.81 0.31
CA GLY A 94 22.03 8.32 1.40
C GLY A 94 21.23 9.61 1.08
N PRO A 95 20.23 9.94 1.92
CA PRO A 95 19.45 11.16 1.77
C PRO A 95 20.32 12.39 1.95
N LYS A 96 20.35 13.21 0.92
CA LYS A 96 21.11 14.47 0.86
C LYS A 96 20.13 15.64 0.93
N SER A 97 20.67 16.84 1.12
CA SER A 97 19.86 18.04 0.91
C SER A 97 19.33 18.05 -0.53
N LEU A 98 18.18 18.69 -0.76
CA LEU A 98 17.57 18.77 -2.10
C LEU A 98 18.53 19.35 -3.16
N ASP A 99 19.49 20.20 -2.74
CA ASP A 99 20.51 20.82 -3.61
C ASP A 99 21.54 19.81 -4.11
N GLU A 100 21.64 18.63 -3.51
CA GLU A 100 22.58 17.58 -3.86
C GLU A 100 21.94 16.40 -4.63
N VAL A 101 20.59 16.43 -4.80
CA VAL A 101 19.85 15.41 -5.55
C VAL A 101 20.09 15.57 -7.05
N ASP A 102 20.25 14.44 -7.74
CA ASP A 102 20.39 14.42 -9.20
C ASP A 102 19.21 15.16 -9.87
N PRO A 103 19.47 16.14 -10.74
CA PRO A 103 18.42 16.90 -11.43
C PRO A 103 17.44 16.05 -12.22
N GLN A 104 17.83 14.88 -12.73
CA GLN A 104 16.93 13.95 -13.44
C GLN A 104 15.95 13.28 -12.49
N LEU A 105 16.38 12.98 -11.25
CA LEU A 105 15.49 12.47 -10.20
C LEU A 105 14.48 13.54 -9.77
N LEU A 106 14.93 14.78 -9.55
CA LEU A 106 14.03 15.88 -9.23
C LEU A 106 12.97 16.08 -10.32
N ALA A 107 13.42 16.13 -11.59
CA ALA A 107 12.51 16.24 -12.74
C ALA A 107 11.53 15.06 -12.84
N THR A 108 11.97 13.85 -12.45
CA THR A 108 11.09 12.67 -12.38
C THR A 108 9.96 12.87 -11.38
N TYR A 109 10.26 13.31 -10.16
CA TYR A 109 9.24 13.54 -9.13
C TYR A 109 8.33 14.73 -9.46
N GLU A 110 8.85 15.81 -10.06
CA GLU A 110 8.02 16.90 -10.59
C GLU A 110 7.03 16.41 -11.66
N LYS A 111 7.49 15.58 -12.60
CA LYS A 111 6.65 14.98 -13.64
C LYS A 111 5.58 14.05 -13.05
N LEU A 112 5.85 13.41 -11.94
CA LEU A 112 4.89 12.62 -11.17
C LEU A 112 3.90 13.50 -10.40
N GLY A 113 4.16 14.80 -10.28
CA GLY A 113 3.33 15.75 -9.53
C GLY A 113 3.62 15.72 -8.03
N ILE A 114 4.83 15.29 -7.63
CA ILE A 114 5.28 15.20 -6.25
C ILE A 114 6.31 16.30 -6.02
N PRO A 115 5.93 17.43 -5.40
CA PRO A 115 6.87 18.50 -5.14
C PRO A 115 7.82 18.13 -4.01
N LEU A 116 9.11 17.98 -4.31
CA LEU A 116 10.14 17.73 -3.31
C LEU A 116 10.63 19.03 -2.64
N SER A 117 10.35 20.21 -3.21
CA SER A 117 10.74 21.47 -2.59
C SER A 117 9.76 21.86 -1.48
N GLU A 118 10.27 22.26 -0.31
CA GLU A 118 9.46 22.76 0.81
C GLU A 118 8.62 23.99 0.45
N ARG A 119 9.06 24.79 -0.53
CA ARG A 119 8.32 25.95 -1.06
C ARG A 119 7.12 25.55 -1.90
N ALA A 120 7.18 24.40 -2.58
CA ALA A 120 6.06 23.86 -3.36
C ALA A 120 5.10 23.04 -2.48
N ALA A 121 5.54 22.60 -1.31
CA ALA A 121 4.74 21.88 -0.32
C ALA A 121 3.83 22.81 0.50
N LEU A 122 3.08 23.67 -0.17
CA LEU A 122 2.10 24.58 0.46
C LEU A 122 1.00 23.83 1.24
N ALA A 123 0.85 22.53 1.01
CA ALA A 123 -0.14 21.68 1.68
C ALA A 123 0.30 21.20 3.10
N GLY A 124 1.53 21.49 3.56
CA GLY A 124 2.00 21.04 4.88
C GLY A 124 2.21 19.52 4.97
N ILE A 125 2.66 18.89 3.89
CA ILE A 125 2.97 17.44 3.81
C ILE A 125 4.49 17.28 3.81
N ALA A 126 5.02 16.42 4.72
CA ALA A 126 6.40 15.98 4.64
C ALA A 126 6.50 14.73 3.76
N VAL A 127 7.39 14.75 2.78
CA VAL A 127 7.57 13.68 1.78
C VAL A 127 8.94 13.05 1.90
N ASP A 128 9.00 11.72 1.91
CA ASP A 128 10.18 10.91 1.66
C ASP A 128 10.06 10.26 0.28
N ALA A 129 11.03 10.49 -0.59
CA ALA A 129 11.00 10.00 -1.96
C ALA A 129 11.97 8.83 -2.13
N VAL A 130 11.43 7.66 -2.50
CA VAL A 130 12.19 6.43 -2.70
C VAL A 130 12.21 6.06 -4.19
N PHE A 131 13.40 5.88 -4.74
CA PHE A 131 13.64 5.49 -6.14
C PHE A 131 14.37 4.15 -6.19
N ASP A 132 13.73 3.14 -6.75
CA ASP A 132 14.16 1.75 -6.69
C ASP A 132 14.48 1.32 -5.24
N SER A 133 15.73 1.08 -4.90
CA SER A 133 16.13 0.52 -3.61
C SER A 133 16.67 1.56 -2.60
N VAL A 134 16.54 2.86 -2.85
CA VAL A 134 17.10 3.91 -1.96
C VAL A 134 16.20 5.13 -1.83
N SER A 135 16.16 5.72 -0.62
CA SER A 135 15.60 7.06 -0.43
C SER A 135 16.54 8.11 -1.03
N VAL A 136 15.98 9.04 -1.79
CA VAL A 136 16.72 10.08 -2.51
C VAL A 136 16.54 11.48 -1.90
N ALA A 137 15.45 11.71 -1.17
CA ALA A 137 15.21 12.98 -0.47
C ALA A 137 14.12 12.85 0.59
N THR A 138 14.28 13.55 1.71
CA THR A 138 13.24 13.71 2.76
C THR A 138 13.04 15.20 3.05
N THR A 139 11.79 15.68 2.98
CA THR A 139 11.44 17.08 3.24
C THR A 139 11.07 17.31 4.71
N PHE A 140 11.14 18.56 5.21
CA PHE A 140 10.77 18.97 6.55
C PHE A 140 11.46 18.23 7.71
N LYS A 141 12.58 17.55 7.43
CA LYS A 141 13.28 16.69 8.39
C LYS A 141 13.68 17.46 9.68
N GLU A 142 14.25 18.66 9.53
CA GLU A 142 14.66 19.49 10.68
C GLU A 142 13.46 19.94 11.53
N LYS A 143 12.35 20.31 10.90
CA LYS A 143 11.14 20.71 11.63
C LYS A 143 10.55 19.54 12.43
N LEU A 144 10.51 18.35 11.86
CA LEU A 144 10.05 17.13 12.55
C LEU A 144 11.02 16.75 13.69
N ARG A 145 12.32 16.81 13.43
CA ARG A 145 13.37 16.53 14.42
C ARG A 145 13.30 17.49 15.61
N SER A 146 12.96 18.76 15.41
CA SER A 146 12.76 19.74 16.50
C SER A 146 11.61 19.37 17.46
N LEU A 147 10.66 18.53 17.03
CA LEU A 147 9.58 17.97 17.83
C LEU A 147 9.92 16.57 18.39
N GLY A 148 11.13 16.08 18.14
CA GLY A 148 11.55 14.73 18.48
C GLY A 148 10.99 13.64 17.57
N ILE A 149 10.32 14.02 16.47
CA ILE A 149 9.80 13.06 15.48
C ILE A 149 10.95 12.62 14.57
N ILE A 150 11.13 11.30 14.44
CA ILE A 150 12.04 10.70 13.48
C ILE A 150 11.19 10.31 12.27
N PHE A 151 11.53 10.83 11.09
CA PHE A 151 10.88 10.48 9.84
C PHE A 151 11.89 10.51 8.68
N GLY A 152 11.92 9.44 7.90
CA GLY A 152 12.79 9.32 6.73
C GLY A 152 13.04 7.86 6.33
N SER A 153 14.16 7.63 5.66
CA SER A 153 14.60 6.32 5.19
C SER A 153 14.78 5.30 6.32
N PHE A 154 14.33 4.07 6.07
CA PHE A 154 14.61 2.97 6.99
C PHE A 154 16.11 2.71 7.14
N SER A 155 16.87 2.83 6.05
CA SER A 155 18.33 2.66 6.07
C SER A 155 19.03 3.69 6.95
N GLU A 156 18.55 4.94 6.93
CA GLU A 156 19.05 6.00 7.81
C GLU A 156 18.73 5.69 9.28
N ALA A 157 17.50 5.26 9.56
CA ALA A 157 17.09 4.87 10.92
C ALA A 157 17.93 3.71 11.47
N VAL A 158 18.35 2.76 10.63
CA VAL A 158 19.26 1.67 11.02
C VAL A 158 20.61 2.20 11.48
N GLN A 159 21.10 3.31 10.90
CA GLN A 159 22.40 3.92 11.25
C GLN A 159 22.29 4.86 12.45
N GLU A 160 21.26 5.71 12.47
CA GLU A 160 21.13 6.77 13.49
C GLU A 160 20.42 6.30 14.76
N HIS A 161 19.53 5.30 14.65
CA HIS A 161 18.65 4.80 15.74
C HIS A 161 18.57 3.28 15.77
N PRO A 162 19.71 2.55 15.76
CA PRO A 162 19.72 1.09 15.70
C PRO A 162 18.95 0.43 16.84
N GLU A 163 18.94 1.04 18.04
CA GLU A 163 18.21 0.55 19.21
C GLU A 163 16.69 0.52 19.02
N LEU A 164 16.12 1.50 18.30
CA LEU A 164 14.69 1.51 17.98
C LEU A 164 14.38 0.46 16.92
N VAL A 165 15.23 0.36 15.91
CA VAL A 165 15.05 -0.65 14.85
C VAL A 165 15.15 -2.05 15.44
N GLU A 166 16.17 -2.36 16.24
CA GLU A 166 16.35 -3.67 16.85
C GLU A 166 15.16 -4.05 17.75
N LYS A 167 14.63 -3.07 18.50
CA LYS A 167 13.47 -3.28 19.39
C LYS A 167 12.19 -3.59 18.66
N TYR A 168 11.91 -2.92 17.54
CA TYR A 168 10.60 -2.93 16.93
C TYR A 168 10.52 -3.72 15.61
N LEU A 169 11.61 -3.88 14.86
CA LEU A 169 11.65 -4.63 13.60
C LEU A 169 11.22 -6.08 13.82
N GLY A 170 10.21 -6.50 13.08
CA GLY A 170 9.67 -7.88 13.16
C GLY A 170 8.83 -8.14 14.41
N SER A 171 8.55 -7.13 15.24
CA SER A 171 7.72 -7.30 16.44
C SER A 171 6.23 -7.48 16.14
N VAL A 172 5.81 -7.08 14.93
CA VAL A 172 4.43 -7.23 14.44
C VAL A 172 4.37 -8.14 13.21
N VAL A 173 5.37 -8.06 12.33
CA VAL A 173 5.54 -8.97 11.19
C VAL A 173 6.85 -9.74 11.36
N PRO A 174 6.85 -10.84 12.13
CA PRO A 174 8.04 -11.68 12.27
C PRO A 174 8.43 -12.32 10.94
N VAL A 175 9.67 -12.77 10.82
CA VAL A 175 10.17 -13.45 9.61
C VAL A 175 9.37 -14.72 9.25
N THR A 176 8.56 -15.21 10.17
CA THR A 176 7.70 -16.40 10.03
C THR A 176 6.25 -16.08 9.69
N ASP A 177 5.87 -14.81 9.47
CA ASP A 177 4.46 -14.42 9.24
C ASP A 177 3.87 -15.10 7.98
N ASN A 178 4.53 -14.96 6.85
CA ASN A 178 4.13 -15.60 5.60
C ASN A 178 5.29 -15.61 4.58
N PHE A 179 5.10 -16.29 3.45
CA PHE A 179 6.10 -16.46 2.41
C PHE A 179 6.70 -15.14 1.90
N PHE A 180 5.86 -14.15 1.56
CA PHE A 180 6.32 -12.86 1.03
C PHE A 180 6.90 -11.95 2.10
N ALA A 181 6.45 -12.06 3.35
CA ALA A 181 7.06 -11.37 4.48
C ALA A 181 8.45 -11.92 4.82
N ALA A 182 8.65 -13.23 4.72
CA ALA A 182 9.95 -13.88 4.86
C ALA A 182 10.91 -13.44 3.75
N LEU A 183 10.43 -13.43 2.49
CA LEU A 183 11.19 -12.93 1.34
C LEU A 183 11.59 -11.46 1.53
N ASN A 184 10.64 -10.58 1.83
CA ASN A 184 10.91 -9.18 2.13
C ASN A 184 11.94 -9.04 3.23
N SER A 185 11.78 -9.77 4.32
CA SER A 185 12.69 -9.75 5.47
C SER A 185 14.13 -10.08 5.10
N ALA A 186 14.35 -10.96 4.11
CA ALA A 186 15.68 -11.30 3.63
C ALA A 186 16.30 -10.20 2.76
N VAL A 187 15.49 -9.52 1.92
CA VAL A 187 16.02 -8.70 0.81
C VAL A 187 15.56 -7.24 0.80
N PHE A 188 14.73 -6.78 1.75
CA PHE A 188 14.28 -5.40 1.72
C PHE A 188 15.48 -4.44 1.65
N SER A 189 15.36 -3.43 0.79
CA SER A 189 16.48 -2.53 0.53
C SER A 189 16.33 -1.17 1.19
N ASP A 190 15.11 -0.66 1.25
CA ASP A 190 14.76 0.56 1.98
C ASP A 190 13.27 0.55 2.34
N GLY A 191 12.75 1.66 2.75
CA GLY A 191 11.39 1.88 3.15
C GLY A 191 11.30 3.12 4.02
N SER A 192 10.22 3.25 4.77
CA SER A 192 10.01 4.39 5.63
C SER A 192 10.13 4.01 7.10
N PHE A 193 10.78 4.85 7.86
CA PHE A 193 10.82 4.78 9.32
C PHE A 193 10.17 6.02 9.93
N CYS A 194 9.25 5.80 10.87
CA CYS A 194 8.64 6.90 11.62
C CYS A 194 8.53 6.53 13.09
N TYR A 195 9.05 7.41 13.97
CA TYR A 195 8.83 7.35 15.41
C TYR A 195 8.28 8.69 15.89
N VAL A 196 7.11 8.67 16.51
CA VAL A 196 6.49 9.86 17.13
C VAL A 196 6.54 9.70 18.63
N PRO A 197 7.28 10.58 19.34
CA PRO A 197 7.49 10.44 20.77
C PRO A 197 6.23 10.72 21.58
N ARG A 198 6.28 10.32 22.84
CA ARG A 198 5.19 10.44 23.82
C ARG A 198 4.55 11.82 23.82
N GLY A 199 3.22 11.86 23.73
CA GLY A 199 2.40 13.08 23.81
C GLY A 199 2.50 14.01 22.60
N VAL A 200 3.27 13.64 21.57
CA VAL A 200 3.45 14.49 20.38
C VAL A 200 2.38 14.18 19.33
N ARG A 201 1.71 15.20 18.86
CA ARG A 201 0.87 15.13 17.67
C ARG A 201 1.67 15.64 16.46
N CYS A 202 1.88 14.78 15.48
CA CYS A 202 2.55 15.20 14.25
C CYS A 202 1.74 16.33 13.59
N PRO A 203 2.36 17.51 13.35
CA PRO A 203 1.62 18.69 12.90
C PRO A 203 1.30 18.70 11.41
N MET A 204 1.74 17.70 10.67
CA MET A 204 1.57 17.58 9.22
C MET A 204 1.37 16.12 8.81
N GLU A 205 0.80 15.92 7.63
CA GLU A 205 0.76 14.60 7.00
C GLU A 205 2.19 14.17 6.62
N LEU A 206 2.53 12.91 6.90
CA LEU A 206 3.75 12.30 6.42
C LEU A 206 3.44 11.47 5.17
N SER A 207 4.30 11.52 4.18
CA SER A 207 4.10 10.73 2.95
C SER A 207 5.41 10.11 2.49
N THR A 208 5.36 8.85 2.07
CA THR A 208 6.45 8.24 1.30
C THR A 208 5.96 7.85 -0.08
N TYR A 209 6.76 8.18 -1.07
CA TYR A 209 6.44 7.89 -2.46
C TYR A 209 7.48 6.96 -3.08
N PHE A 210 7.01 5.79 -3.50
CA PHE A 210 7.86 4.75 -4.09
C PHE A 210 7.75 4.76 -5.62
N ARG A 211 8.91 4.77 -6.28
CA ARG A 211 9.02 4.67 -7.74
C ARG A 211 9.93 3.51 -8.13
N ILE A 212 9.37 2.46 -8.72
CA ILE A 212 10.14 1.45 -9.43
C ILE A 212 10.58 2.04 -10.78
N ASN A 213 11.82 1.87 -11.17
CA ASN A 213 12.31 2.35 -12.47
C ASN A 213 13.12 1.28 -13.23
N ALA A 214 13.96 0.50 -12.54
CA ALA A 214 14.83 -0.50 -13.18
C ALA A 214 14.04 -1.71 -13.70
N ALA A 215 14.47 -2.26 -14.85
CA ALA A 215 13.92 -3.48 -15.43
C ALA A 215 14.34 -4.73 -14.63
N LYS A 216 13.50 -5.77 -14.62
CA LYS A 216 13.74 -7.06 -13.93
C LYS A 216 14.05 -6.93 -12.44
N THR A 217 13.78 -5.77 -11.84
CA THR A 217 13.99 -5.51 -10.42
C THR A 217 12.71 -5.76 -9.67
N GLY A 218 12.78 -6.54 -8.59
CA GLY A 218 11.73 -6.61 -7.60
C GLY A 218 11.81 -5.38 -6.67
N GLN A 219 10.68 -4.99 -6.09
CA GLN A 219 10.59 -3.92 -5.12
C GLN A 219 10.22 -4.51 -3.75
N PHE A 220 11.07 -4.25 -2.76
CA PHE A 220 10.96 -4.87 -1.43
C PHE A 220 11.16 -3.79 -0.36
N GLU A 221 10.12 -3.00 -0.09
CA GLU A 221 10.17 -1.97 0.95
C GLU A 221 9.75 -2.54 2.29
N ARG A 222 10.29 -1.93 3.36
CA ARG A 222 9.84 -2.19 4.72
C ARG A 222 9.56 -0.90 5.47
N THR A 223 8.31 -0.67 5.81
CA THR A 223 7.86 0.49 6.56
C THR A 223 7.60 0.12 8.01
N LEU A 224 8.13 0.93 8.95
CA LEU A 224 7.96 0.75 10.38
C LEU A 224 7.53 2.08 11.02
N ILE A 225 6.32 2.12 11.56
CA ILE A 225 5.77 3.32 12.22
C ILE A 225 5.42 3.01 13.66
N ILE A 226 6.00 3.79 14.57
CA ILE A 226 5.77 3.68 16.01
C ILE A 226 5.18 5.00 16.51
N ALA A 227 3.98 4.93 17.09
CA ALA A 227 3.38 6.03 17.84
C ALA A 227 3.45 5.70 19.33
N ASP A 228 4.27 6.47 20.08
CA ASP A 228 4.44 6.31 21.51
C ASP A 228 3.19 6.81 22.25
N GLU A 229 3.14 6.66 23.57
CA GLU A 229 1.99 6.99 24.42
C GLU A 229 1.43 8.38 24.12
N GLY A 230 0.13 8.47 23.82
CA GLY A 230 -0.57 9.71 23.48
C GLY A 230 -0.17 10.35 22.15
N ALA A 231 0.66 9.71 21.34
CA ALA A 231 1.11 10.24 20.07
C ALA A 231 0.04 10.12 18.97
N TYR A 232 0.15 11.00 17.97
CA TYR A 232 -0.69 10.98 16.78
C TYR A 232 0.15 11.13 15.50
N VAL A 233 -0.11 10.30 14.51
CA VAL A 233 0.46 10.44 13.18
C VAL A 233 -0.55 10.04 12.11
N SER A 234 -0.54 10.81 11.02
CA SER A 234 -1.20 10.46 9.76
C SER A 234 -0.13 10.29 8.69
N TYR A 235 -0.16 9.14 8.02
CA TYR A 235 0.86 8.73 7.06
C TYR A 235 0.21 8.23 5.78
N LEU A 236 0.78 8.62 4.64
CA LEU A 236 0.34 8.20 3.33
C LEU A 236 1.47 7.53 2.54
N GLU A 237 1.14 6.42 1.89
CA GLU A 237 2.00 5.73 0.94
C GLU A 237 1.45 5.88 -0.49
N GLY A 238 2.27 6.41 -1.39
CA GLY A 238 2.00 6.48 -2.82
C GLY A 238 3.00 5.61 -3.60
N CYS A 239 2.53 4.93 -4.64
CA CYS A 239 3.38 4.03 -5.42
C CYS A 239 3.09 4.12 -6.92
N THR A 240 4.16 4.12 -7.74
CA THR A 240 4.07 4.07 -9.20
C THR A 240 5.16 3.21 -9.83
N ALA A 241 4.90 2.69 -11.05
CA ALA A 241 5.87 1.98 -11.86
C ALA A 241 5.75 2.36 -13.35
N PRO A 242 6.83 2.23 -14.16
CA PRO A 242 6.76 2.42 -15.60
C PRO A 242 5.98 1.29 -16.29
N MET A 243 5.54 1.54 -17.53
CA MET A 243 4.98 0.49 -18.39
C MET A 243 6.09 -0.44 -18.87
N ARG A 244 5.90 -1.75 -18.66
CA ARG A 244 6.82 -2.79 -19.14
C ARG A 244 6.04 -4.03 -19.54
N ASP A 245 6.50 -4.72 -20.58
CA ASP A 245 5.90 -5.98 -21.06
C ASP A 245 6.26 -7.19 -20.16
N GLU A 246 7.02 -6.98 -19.11
CA GLU A 246 7.37 -8.00 -18.12
C GLU A 246 6.62 -7.76 -16.80
N ASN A 247 6.34 -8.84 -16.06
CA ASN A 247 5.79 -8.73 -14.72
C ASN A 247 6.91 -8.44 -13.72
N GLN A 248 6.63 -7.53 -12.78
CA GLN A 248 7.56 -7.20 -11.70
C GLN A 248 6.91 -7.48 -10.34
N LEU A 249 7.67 -8.09 -9.43
CA LEU A 249 7.21 -8.40 -8.08
C LEU A 249 7.43 -7.21 -7.16
N HIS A 250 6.35 -6.74 -6.54
CA HIS A 250 6.38 -5.84 -5.40
C HIS A 250 5.92 -6.60 -4.16
N ALA A 251 6.83 -6.83 -3.22
CA ALA A 251 6.55 -7.54 -1.98
C ALA A 251 6.99 -6.69 -0.78
N ALA A 252 6.13 -5.77 -0.36
CA ALA A 252 6.40 -4.86 0.75
C ALA A 252 5.88 -5.38 2.09
N VAL A 253 6.47 -4.87 3.18
CA VAL A 253 6.01 -5.12 4.55
C VAL A 253 5.80 -3.80 5.28
N VAL A 254 4.67 -3.68 5.99
CA VAL A 254 4.37 -2.54 6.86
C VAL A 254 4.05 -3.02 8.26
N GLU A 255 4.73 -2.45 9.24
CA GLU A 255 4.52 -2.68 10.67
C GLU A 255 4.11 -1.38 11.36
N LEU A 256 2.95 -1.38 12.03
CA LEU A 256 2.47 -0.27 12.83
C LEU A 256 2.34 -0.67 14.29
N ILE A 257 2.81 0.19 15.20
CA ILE A 257 2.71 -0.03 16.64
C ILE A 257 2.16 1.22 17.30
N ALA A 258 0.99 1.10 17.92
CA ALA A 258 0.36 2.17 18.69
C ALA A 258 0.35 1.81 20.19
N HIS A 259 1.03 2.63 21.00
CA HIS A 259 1.05 2.51 22.47
C HIS A 259 -0.19 3.16 23.11
N ASP A 260 -0.24 3.30 24.44
CA ASP A 260 -1.40 3.82 25.16
C ASP A 260 -1.87 5.17 24.60
N ASP A 261 -3.19 5.30 24.36
CA ASP A 261 -3.81 6.51 23.81
C ASP A 261 -3.25 7.02 22.46
N ALA A 262 -2.37 6.23 21.81
CA ALA A 262 -1.79 6.62 20.54
C ALA A 262 -2.72 6.31 19.34
N THR A 263 -2.59 7.13 18.29
CA THR A 263 -3.37 6.97 17.06
C THR A 263 -2.46 7.01 15.83
N ILE A 264 -2.59 6.00 14.98
CA ILE A 264 -1.96 5.94 13.65
C ILE A 264 -3.05 5.88 12.59
N LYS A 265 -3.07 6.85 11.67
CA LYS A 265 -3.81 6.76 10.41
C LYS A 265 -2.82 6.40 9.30
N TYR A 266 -3.07 5.32 8.58
CA TYR A 266 -2.23 4.89 7.47
C TYR A 266 -3.07 4.77 6.20
N SER A 267 -2.75 5.60 5.24
CA SER A 267 -3.44 5.62 3.96
C SER A 267 -2.54 5.14 2.83
N THR A 268 -3.12 4.46 1.84
CA THR A 268 -2.42 4.04 0.62
C THR A 268 -3.24 4.42 -0.59
N VAL A 269 -2.62 5.12 -1.53
CA VAL A 269 -3.18 5.30 -2.88
C VAL A 269 -2.19 4.69 -3.84
N GLN A 270 -2.55 3.53 -4.43
CA GLN A 270 -1.67 2.78 -5.31
C GLN A 270 -2.11 2.87 -6.75
N ASN A 271 -1.17 3.26 -7.60
CA ASN A 271 -1.33 3.40 -9.03
C ASN A 271 -0.17 2.71 -9.76
N TRP A 272 -0.08 1.39 -9.58
CA TRP A 272 0.88 0.57 -10.29
C TRP A 272 0.46 0.35 -11.74
N TYR A 273 1.41 0.03 -12.61
CA TYR A 273 1.08 -0.37 -13.98
C TYR A 273 0.29 -1.69 -13.98
N PRO A 274 -0.91 -1.71 -14.57
CA PRO A 274 -1.81 -2.88 -14.52
C PRO A 274 -1.51 -3.98 -15.55
N GLY A 275 -0.55 -3.77 -16.46
CA GLY A 275 -0.40 -4.55 -17.68
C GLY A 275 -1.19 -3.98 -18.85
N ASP A 276 -1.02 -4.58 -20.03
CA ASP A 276 -1.75 -4.20 -21.23
C ASP A 276 -3.18 -4.79 -21.27
N LYS A 277 -3.94 -4.48 -22.32
CA LYS A 277 -5.34 -4.98 -22.48
C LYS A 277 -5.42 -6.50 -22.61
N GLU A 278 -4.35 -7.14 -23.06
CA GLU A 278 -4.22 -8.59 -23.16
C GLU A 278 -3.80 -9.24 -21.84
N GLY A 279 -3.44 -8.45 -20.82
CA GLY A 279 -3.01 -8.91 -19.50
C GLY A 279 -1.53 -9.30 -19.44
N ARG A 280 -0.69 -8.75 -20.34
CA ARG A 280 0.77 -8.94 -20.32
C ARG A 280 1.45 -7.83 -19.54
N GLY A 281 2.52 -8.18 -18.82
CA GLY A 281 3.24 -7.23 -17.97
C GLY A 281 2.46 -6.82 -16.72
N GLY A 282 2.88 -5.73 -16.10
CA GLY A 282 2.27 -5.17 -14.91
C GLY A 282 2.83 -5.69 -13.59
N ILE A 283 2.42 -5.08 -12.52
CA ILE A 283 2.97 -5.33 -11.18
C ILE A 283 2.18 -6.42 -10.46
N TYR A 284 2.89 -7.37 -9.84
CA TYR A 284 2.36 -8.28 -8.83
C TYR A 284 2.58 -7.63 -7.45
N ASN A 285 1.51 -7.08 -6.89
CA ASN A 285 1.53 -6.29 -5.67
C ASN A 285 1.14 -7.16 -4.47
N PHE A 286 2.12 -7.86 -3.88
CA PHE A 286 1.94 -8.83 -2.79
C PHE A 286 2.45 -8.22 -1.48
N VAL A 287 1.56 -7.62 -0.68
CA VAL A 287 1.94 -6.78 0.45
C VAL A 287 1.41 -7.34 1.77
N THR A 288 2.29 -7.36 2.77
CA THR A 288 1.95 -7.72 4.15
C THR A 288 1.91 -6.47 5.02
N LYS A 289 0.73 -6.12 5.54
CA LYS A 289 0.54 -4.98 6.46
C LYS A 289 -0.04 -5.47 7.77
N ARG A 290 0.59 -5.14 8.90
CA ARG A 290 0.13 -5.50 10.25
C ARG A 290 0.21 -4.29 11.17
N GLY A 291 -0.88 -4.03 11.89
CA GLY A 291 -0.96 -3.01 12.91
C GLY A 291 -1.22 -3.65 14.28
N LYS A 292 -0.46 -3.25 15.28
CA LYS A 292 -0.62 -3.67 16.67
C LYS A 292 -1.06 -2.49 17.53
N CYS A 293 -2.33 -2.51 17.93
CA CYS A 293 -2.85 -1.64 18.98
C CYS A 293 -2.40 -2.21 20.33
N ALA A 294 -1.14 -1.92 20.70
CA ALA A 294 -0.47 -2.55 21.84
C ALA A 294 -0.97 -1.96 23.17
N GLY A 295 -1.36 -0.68 23.17
CA GLY A 295 -1.70 0.06 24.38
C GLY A 295 -3.20 0.23 24.60
N PHE A 296 -3.53 0.66 25.82
CA PHE A 296 -4.88 1.05 26.24
C PHE A 296 -5.40 2.19 25.34
N ARG A 297 -6.66 2.11 24.87
CA ARG A 297 -7.31 3.07 23.97
C ARG A 297 -6.53 3.43 22.71
N SER A 298 -5.55 2.62 22.30
CA SER A 298 -4.82 2.86 21.07
C SER A 298 -5.68 2.65 19.83
N LYS A 299 -5.34 3.34 18.74
CA LYS A 299 -6.13 3.28 17.51
C LYS A 299 -5.23 3.15 16.28
N ILE A 300 -5.58 2.22 15.38
CA ILE A 300 -5.00 2.13 14.04
C ILE A 300 -6.13 2.14 13.02
N SER A 301 -6.04 3.05 12.05
CA SER A 301 -6.96 3.17 10.92
C SER A 301 -6.21 2.98 9.61
N TRP A 302 -6.63 1.99 8.84
CA TRP A 302 -6.14 1.73 7.49
C TRP A 302 -7.12 2.27 6.46
N THR A 303 -6.64 3.07 5.50
CA THR A 303 -7.43 3.47 4.33
C THR A 303 -6.67 3.08 3.07
N GLN A 304 -7.29 2.34 2.15
CA GLN A 304 -6.66 1.84 0.94
C GLN A 304 -7.46 2.15 -0.30
N VAL A 305 -6.79 2.64 -1.35
CA VAL A 305 -7.32 2.76 -2.70
C VAL A 305 -6.38 2.05 -3.66
N GLU A 306 -6.84 0.93 -4.19
CA GLU A 306 -6.11 0.05 -5.09
C GLU A 306 -6.71 0.15 -6.50
N THR A 307 -6.03 0.82 -7.41
CA THR A 307 -6.55 1.08 -8.78
C THR A 307 -5.66 0.56 -9.88
N GLY A 308 -4.48 0.10 -9.55
CA GLY A 308 -3.51 -0.44 -10.50
C GLY A 308 -3.14 -1.88 -10.17
N SER A 309 -1.99 -2.32 -10.66
CA SER A 309 -1.44 -3.67 -10.58
C SER A 309 -2.14 -4.68 -11.49
N ALA A 310 -1.37 -5.61 -12.05
CA ALA A 310 -1.92 -6.79 -12.72
C ALA A 310 -2.59 -7.71 -11.69
N ILE A 311 -1.94 -7.88 -10.53
CA ILE A 311 -2.46 -8.66 -9.40
C ILE A 311 -2.23 -7.89 -8.10
N THR A 312 -3.28 -7.73 -7.29
CA THR A 312 -3.19 -7.21 -5.93
C THR A 312 -3.52 -8.31 -4.93
N TRP A 313 -2.57 -8.62 -4.03
CA TRP A 313 -2.74 -9.61 -2.97
C TRP A 313 -2.32 -9.02 -1.63
N LYS A 314 -3.30 -8.59 -0.82
CA LYS A 314 -3.02 -7.73 0.32
C LYS A 314 -4.10 -7.76 1.40
N TYR A 315 -3.69 -8.05 2.65
CA TYR A 315 -4.59 -8.09 3.81
C TYR A 315 -3.98 -7.36 5.00
N PRO A 316 -4.21 -6.04 5.15
CA PRO A 316 -3.87 -5.35 6.40
C PRO A 316 -4.56 -5.99 7.61
N SER A 317 -3.93 -5.92 8.75
CA SER A 317 -4.54 -6.43 9.98
C SER A 317 -4.39 -5.45 11.14
N CYS A 318 -5.36 -5.50 12.09
CA CYS A 318 -5.25 -4.89 13.40
C CYS A 318 -5.28 -5.97 14.47
N ILE A 319 -4.23 -6.00 15.30
CA ILE A 319 -4.17 -6.81 16.51
C ILE A 319 -4.55 -5.90 17.67
N LEU A 320 -5.77 -6.02 18.16
CA LEU A 320 -6.37 -5.20 19.22
C LEU A 320 -6.02 -5.80 20.59
N GLN A 321 -4.78 -5.54 21.02
CA GLN A 321 -4.22 -6.12 22.24
C GLN A 321 -4.55 -5.32 23.49
N GLY A 322 -4.47 -3.99 23.41
CA GLY A 322 -4.82 -3.10 24.50
C GLY A 322 -6.32 -3.06 24.76
N ASP A 323 -6.74 -2.95 26.02
CA ASP A 323 -8.15 -2.74 26.35
C ASP A 323 -8.65 -1.43 25.71
N GLU A 324 -9.92 -1.39 25.29
CA GLU A 324 -10.56 -0.27 24.60
C GLU A 324 -9.90 0.14 23.26
N SER A 325 -8.99 -0.67 22.72
CA SER A 325 -8.33 -0.34 21.46
C SER A 325 -9.28 -0.44 20.26
N VAL A 326 -8.98 0.34 19.21
CA VAL A 326 -9.82 0.49 18.02
C VAL A 326 -9.03 0.18 16.76
N GLY A 327 -9.59 -0.67 15.90
CA GLY A 327 -9.08 -0.98 14.56
C GLY A 327 -10.09 -0.59 13.48
N GLU A 328 -9.65 0.15 12.48
CA GLU A 328 -10.49 0.53 11.35
C GLU A 328 -9.86 0.11 10.03
N PHE A 329 -10.69 -0.26 9.07
CA PHE A 329 -10.28 -0.59 7.72
C PHE A 329 -11.30 -0.06 6.72
N TYR A 330 -10.86 0.85 5.86
CA TYR A 330 -11.63 1.42 4.77
C TYR A 330 -10.92 1.12 3.45
N SER A 331 -11.59 0.52 2.48
CA SER A 331 -10.93 0.17 1.22
C SER A 331 -11.80 0.34 0.00
N VAL A 332 -11.16 0.75 -1.09
CA VAL A 332 -11.66 0.62 -2.46
C VAL A 332 -10.66 -0.23 -3.23
N ALA A 333 -11.15 -1.29 -3.88
CA ALA A 333 -10.36 -2.08 -4.82
C ALA A 333 -11.07 -2.11 -6.17
N LEU A 334 -10.40 -1.60 -7.21
CA LEU A 334 -10.91 -1.60 -8.57
C LEU A 334 -10.09 -2.55 -9.44
N THR A 335 -10.79 -3.41 -10.16
CA THR A 335 -10.20 -4.29 -11.19
C THR A 335 -10.87 -4.03 -12.53
N ASN A 336 -10.08 -3.87 -13.58
CA ASN A 336 -10.54 -3.71 -14.95
C ASN A 336 -9.72 -4.61 -15.89
N ASN A 337 -10.11 -4.72 -17.14
CA ASN A 337 -9.45 -5.58 -18.12
C ASN A 337 -9.25 -7.00 -17.57
N ARG A 338 -7.99 -7.44 -17.36
CA ARG A 338 -7.63 -8.76 -16.80
C ARG A 338 -7.01 -8.69 -15.41
N GLN A 339 -7.16 -7.57 -14.74
CA GLN A 339 -6.64 -7.41 -13.39
C GLN A 339 -7.33 -8.36 -12.40
N GLN A 340 -6.58 -8.79 -11.40
CA GLN A 340 -7.07 -9.64 -10.32
C GLN A 340 -6.73 -8.99 -8.97
N ALA A 341 -7.68 -8.99 -8.07
CA ALA A 341 -7.46 -8.55 -6.69
C ALA A 341 -8.01 -9.59 -5.72
N ASP A 342 -7.18 -10.02 -4.78
CA ASP A 342 -7.62 -10.74 -3.60
C ASP A 342 -7.17 -9.93 -2.38
N THR A 343 -8.07 -9.11 -1.87
CA THR A 343 -7.81 -8.12 -0.83
C THR A 343 -8.71 -8.34 0.37
N GLY A 344 -8.47 -7.60 1.43
CA GLY A 344 -9.30 -7.68 2.63
C GLY A 344 -8.56 -7.27 3.88
N THR A 345 -9.04 -7.75 5.02
CA THR A 345 -8.45 -7.38 6.31
C THR A 345 -8.62 -8.47 7.37
N LYS A 346 -7.86 -8.35 8.46
CA LYS A 346 -7.99 -9.19 9.65
C LYS A 346 -8.10 -8.31 10.90
N MET A 347 -9.16 -8.47 11.68
CA MET A 347 -9.35 -7.83 12.98
C MET A 347 -9.29 -8.89 14.07
N ILE A 348 -8.28 -8.79 14.94
CA ILE A 348 -8.01 -9.78 16.00
C ILE A 348 -8.20 -9.10 17.35
N HIS A 349 -9.29 -9.41 18.03
CA HIS A 349 -9.65 -8.87 19.33
C HIS A 349 -9.05 -9.73 20.45
N ILE A 350 -8.18 -9.11 21.27
CA ILE A 350 -7.49 -9.74 22.41
C ILE A 350 -7.88 -9.03 23.71
N GLY A 351 -7.81 -7.69 23.73
CA GLY A 351 -8.18 -6.85 24.88
C GLY A 351 -9.69 -6.75 25.07
N ARG A 352 -10.11 -6.22 26.20
CA ARG A 352 -11.51 -5.98 26.57
C ARG A 352 -12.01 -4.69 25.95
N ASP A 353 -13.33 -4.60 25.68
CA ASP A 353 -14.00 -3.42 25.15
C ASP A 353 -13.44 -2.94 23.80
N THR A 354 -12.76 -3.81 23.07
CA THR A 354 -12.14 -3.50 21.79
C THR A 354 -13.18 -3.34 20.69
N ARG A 355 -12.90 -2.47 19.71
CA ARG A 355 -13.82 -2.19 18.61
C ARG A 355 -13.11 -2.29 17.27
N SER A 356 -13.81 -2.82 16.26
CA SER A 356 -13.33 -2.78 14.88
C SER A 356 -14.44 -2.43 13.89
N THR A 357 -14.05 -1.68 12.85
CA THR A 357 -14.91 -1.30 11.74
C THR A 357 -14.24 -1.69 10.43
N ILE A 358 -14.99 -2.33 9.55
CA ILE A 358 -14.54 -2.71 8.22
C ILE A 358 -15.54 -2.18 7.20
N VAL A 359 -15.08 -1.35 6.26
CA VAL A 359 -15.87 -0.90 5.10
C VAL A 359 -15.04 -1.16 3.85
N SER A 360 -15.47 -2.12 3.03
CA SER A 360 -14.79 -2.51 1.80
C SER A 360 -15.69 -2.35 0.59
N LYS A 361 -15.22 -1.63 -0.42
CA LYS A 361 -15.91 -1.40 -1.69
C LYS A 361 -15.10 -2.01 -2.83
N GLY A 362 -15.64 -3.06 -3.44
CA GLY A 362 -15.05 -3.72 -4.61
C GLY A 362 -15.71 -3.25 -5.90
N ILE A 363 -14.93 -2.95 -6.94
CA ILE A 363 -15.44 -2.59 -8.26
C ILE A 363 -14.78 -3.49 -9.28
N SER A 364 -15.56 -4.13 -10.12
CA SER A 364 -15.05 -4.99 -11.19
C SER A 364 -15.64 -4.55 -12.53
N ALA A 365 -14.77 -4.42 -13.53
CA ALA A 365 -15.11 -4.06 -14.90
C ALA A 365 -14.38 -4.98 -15.89
N GLY A 366 -14.80 -5.00 -17.15
CA GLY A 366 -14.18 -5.81 -18.19
C GLY A 366 -14.14 -7.31 -17.84
N HIS A 367 -12.96 -7.89 -17.74
CA HIS A 367 -12.71 -9.26 -17.25
C HIS A 367 -12.09 -9.27 -15.85
N GLY A 368 -12.10 -8.13 -15.14
CA GLY A 368 -11.52 -7.98 -13.82
C GLY A 368 -12.16 -8.92 -12.79
N GLN A 369 -11.34 -9.47 -11.89
CA GLN A 369 -11.78 -10.34 -10.80
C GLN A 369 -11.42 -9.70 -9.47
N ASN A 370 -12.41 -9.45 -8.63
CA ASN A 370 -12.22 -8.81 -7.33
C ASN A 370 -12.69 -9.75 -6.22
N THR A 371 -11.78 -10.07 -5.32
CA THR A 371 -12.06 -10.91 -4.15
C THR A 371 -11.82 -10.11 -2.89
N TYR A 372 -12.79 -10.13 -1.99
CA TYR A 372 -12.66 -9.63 -0.63
C TYR A 372 -12.60 -10.78 0.37
N ARG A 373 -11.62 -10.74 1.29
CA ARG A 373 -11.54 -11.66 2.45
C ARG A 373 -11.53 -10.88 3.75
N GLY A 374 -12.54 -11.08 4.58
CA GLY A 374 -12.65 -10.47 5.89
C GLY A 374 -12.46 -11.49 6.99
N ALA A 375 -11.46 -11.31 7.86
CA ALA A 375 -11.27 -12.16 9.03
C ALA A 375 -11.52 -11.36 10.31
N VAL A 376 -12.46 -11.81 11.13
CA VAL A 376 -12.74 -11.28 12.46
C VAL A 376 -12.55 -12.40 13.47
N LYS A 377 -11.59 -12.22 14.38
CA LYS A 377 -11.29 -13.19 15.43
C LYS A 377 -11.42 -12.53 16.79
N VAL A 378 -12.29 -13.07 17.65
CA VAL A 378 -12.47 -12.64 19.02
C VAL A 378 -12.00 -13.72 19.96
N LEU A 379 -10.91 -13.45 20.70
CA LEU A 379 -10.34 -14.40 21.66
C LEU A 379 -11.17 -14.47 22.95
N LYS A 380 -10.97 -15.53 23.74
CA LYS A 380 -11.73 -15.78 24.98
C LYS A 380 -11.67 -14.62 25.98
N GLY A 381 -10.55 -13.89 26.05
CA GLY A 381 -10.37 -12.76 26.98
C GLY A 381 -10.91 -11.42 26.47
N ALA A 382 -11.38 -11.32 25.23
CA ALA A 382 -11.83 -10.08 24.63
C ALA A 382 -13.30 -9.80 24.99
N ASP A 383 -13.56 -9.50 26.27
CA ASP A 383 -14.90 -9.20 26.77
C ASP A 383 -15.46 -7.95 26.10
N ARG A 384 -16.74 -8.01 25.72
CA ARG A 384 -17.51 -6.92 25.11
C ARG A 384 -16.89 -6.36 23.83
N ALA A 385 -16.09 -7.18 23.12
CA ALA A 385 -15.58 -6.82 21.81
C ALA A 385 -16.72 -6.58 20.82
N ARG A 386 -16.55 -5.59 19.95
CA ARG A 386 -17.53 -5.24 18.91
C ARG A 386 -16.86 -5.15 17.55
N ASN A 387 -17.47 -5.77 16.55
CA ASN A 387 -17.10 -5.62 15.15
C ASN A 387 -18.30 -5.23 14.31
N TYR A 388 -18.10 -4.30 13.39
CA TYR A 388 -18.99 -4.03 12.26
C TYR A 388 -18.21 -4.22 10.96
N SER A 389 -18.76 -5.00 10.02
CA SER A 389 -18.16 -5.28 8.72
C SER A 389 -19.19 -5.08 7.61
N GLN A 390 -18.86 -4.22 6.65
CA GLN A 390 -19.64 -3.99 5.43
C GLN A 390 -18.75 -4.22 4.20
N CYS A 391 -19.20 -5.11 3.30
CA CYS A 391 -18.47 -5.52 2.12
C CYS A 391 -19.38 -5.43 0.90
N ASP A 392 -19.24 -4.34 0.12
CA ASP A 392 -20.08 -4.12 -1.04
C ASP A 392 -19.27 -4.28 -2.33
N SER A 393 -19.87 -4.91 -3.32
CA SER A 393 -19.30 -5.12 -4.64
C SER A 393 -20.18 -4.50 -5.72
N MET A 394 -19.55 -3.87 -6.71
CA MET A 394 -20.21 -3.29 -7.88
C MET A 394 -19.65 -3.90 -9.16
N LEU A 395 -20.51 -4.40 -10.02
CA LEU A 395 -20.17 -4.99 -11.31
C LEU A 395 -20.52 -4.04 -12.46
N LEU A 396 -19.55 -3.88 -13.37
CA LEU A 396 -19.64 -3.08 -14.59
C LEU A 396 -19.45 -4.00 -15.80
N GLY A 397 -20.54 -4.55 -16.31
CA GLY A 397 -20.53 -5.52 -17.41
C GLY A 397 -20.85 -6.96 -17.00
N ASP A 398 -20.68 -7.90 -17.93
CA ASP A 398 -21.14 -9.29 -17.80
C ASP A 398 -20.01 -10.30 -17.59
N THR A 399 -18.76 -9.90 -17.79
CA THR A 399 -17.59 -10.79 -17.80
C THR A 399 -16.66 -10.62 -16.59
N CYS A 400 -16.91 -9.60 -15.77
CA CYS A 400 -16.19 -9.38 -14.52
C CYS A 400 -16.79 -10.18 -13.36
N GLY A 401 -16.00 -10.36 -12.28
CA GLY A 401 -16.42 -11.13 -11.11
C GLY A 401 -16.17 -10.43 -9.79
N ALA A 402 -17.02 -10.74 -8.79
CA ALA A 402 -16.85 -10.33 -7.41
C ALA A 402 -17.05 -11.54 -6.49
N HIS A 403 -16.13 -11.71 -5.54
CA HIS A 403 -16.13 -12.83 -4.61
C HIS A 403 -15.94 -12.32 -3.18
N THR A 404 -16.66 -12.87 -2.21
CA THR A 404 -16.57 -12.49 -0.81
C THR A 404 -16.40 -13.73 0.07
N PHE A 405 -15.35 -13.73 0.90
CA PHE A 405 -15.00 -14.83 1.80
C PHE A 405 -14.88 -14.32 3.24
N PRO A 406 -15.98 -14.24 4.00
CA PRO A 406 -15.92 -13.87 5.41
C PRO A 406 -15.42 -15.06 6.25
N TYR A 407 -14.57 -14.77 7.24
CA TYR A 407 -14.15 -15.68 8.28
C TYR A 407 -14.40 -15.06 9.65
N ILE A 408 -15.32 -15.63 10.43
CA ILE A 408 -15.71 -15.09 11.74
C ILE A 408 -15.55 -16.19 12.78
N ASP A 409 -14.64 -15.95 13.74
CA ASP A 409 -14.31 -16.85 14.84
C ASP A 409 -14.48 -16.12 16.18
N VAL A 410 -15.55 -16.41 16.91
CA VAL A 410 -15.93 -15.71 18.14
C VAL A 410 -15.87 -16.67 19.32
N ALA A 411 -14.85 -16.56 20.15
CA ALA A 411 -14.64 -17.39 21.31
C ALA A 411 -15.15 -16.77 22.63
N ASN A 412 -15.69 -15.53 22.60
CA ASN A 412 -16.22 -14.84 23.79
C ASN A 412 -17.72 -14.54 23.60
N PRO A 413 -18.61 -15.03 24.52
CA PRO A 413 -20.05 -14.88 24.37
C PRO A 413 -20.56 -13.44 24.59
N SER A 414 -19.77 -12.53 25.16
CA SER A 414 -20.14 -11.12 25.35
C SER A 414 -19.84 -10.24 24.13
N ALA A 415 -19.24 -10.81 23.09
CA ALA A 415 -18.92 -10.07 21.88
C ALA A 415 -20.14 -9.89 20.97
N THR A 416 -20.14 -8.78 20.23
CA THR A 416 -21.12 -8.49 19.17
C THR A 416 -20.38 -8.36 17.84
N VAL A 417 -20.77 -9.18 16.85
CA VAL A 417 -20.20 -9.14 15.50
C VAL A 417 -21.32 -8.99 14.49
N GLU A 418 -21.24 -7.94 13.68
CA GLU A 418 -22.18 -7.64 12.60
C GLU A 418 -21.46 -7.73 11.27
N HIS A 419 -22.07 -8.40 10.29
CA HIS A 419 -21.49 -8.54 8.95
C HIS A 419 -22.58 -8.37 7.89
N GLU A 420 -22.35 -7.45 6.97
CA GLU A 420 -23.19 -7.19 5.82
C GLU A 420 -22.37 -7.38 4.53
N ALA A 421 -22.96 -7.96 3.51
CA ALA A 421 -22.35 -8.06 2.18
C ALA A 421 -23.42 -7.82 1.11
N SER A 422 -23.11 -7.00 0.13
CA SER A 422 -23.97 -6.77 -1.02
C SER A 422 -23.20 -6.86 -2.32
N THR A 423 -23.88 -7.29 -3.39
CA THR A 423 -23.35 -7.22 -4.76
C THR A 423 -24.41 -6.60 -5.66
N SER A 424 -24.02 -5.55 -6.35
CA SER A 424 -24.90 -4.83 -7.27
C SER A 424 -24.26 -4.76 -8.66
N LYS A 425 -25.08 -4.66 -9.70
CA LYS A 425 -24.67 -4.35 -11.06
C LYS A 425 -25.29 -3.02 -11.47
N ILE A 426 -24.53 -2.17 -12.14
CA ILE A 426 -25.10 -0.94 -12.72
C ILE A 426 -26.10 -1.36 -13.80
N GLY A 427 -27.37 -1.00 -13.59
CA GLY A 427 -28.45 -1.29 -14.52
C GLY A 427 -28.49 -0.32 -15.70
N GLU A 428 -28.92 -0.80 -16.86
CA GLU A 428 -29.14 0.05 -18.04
C GLU A 428 -30.17 1.16 -17.77
N ASP A 429 -31.19 0.90 -16.94
CA ASP A 429 -32.20 1.87 -16.52
C ASP A 429 -31.60 3.05 -15.76
N GLN A 430 -30.59 2.80 -14.90
CA GLN A 430 -29.89 3.85 -14.18
C GLN A 430 -29.10 4.73 -15.15
N ILE A 431 -28.36 4.13 -16.08
CA ILE A 431 -27.60 4.85 -17.10
C ILE A 431 -28.56 5.65 -17.99
N PHE A 432 -29.65 5.04 -18.47
CA PHE A 432 -30.66 5.69 -19.28
C PHE A 432 -31.27 6.92 -18.57
N TYR A 433 -31.53 6.84 -17.27
CA TYR A 433 -32.04 7.96 -16.47
C TYR A 433 -31.10 9.18 -16.49
N PHE A 434 -29.78 8.94 -16.39
CA PHE A 434 -28.77 10.00 -16.51
C PHE A 434 -28.69 10.57 -17.94
N GLN A 435 -28.72 9.70 -18.96
CA GLN A 435 -28.67 10.10 -20.38
C GLN A 435 -29.89 10.97 -20.76
N GLN A 436 -31.07 10.71 -20.23
CA GLN A 436 -32.25 11.56 -20.42
C GLN A 436 -32.06 13.00 -19.89
N ARG A 437 -31.05 13.22 -19.04
CA ARG A 437 -30.66 14.54 -18.51
C ARG A 437 -29.42 15.13 -19.19
N GLY A 438 -29.02 14.56 -20.32
CA GLY A 438 -27.87 15.01 -21.10
C GLY A 438 -26.52 14.65 -20.52
N ILE A 439 -26.45 13.73 -19.53
CA ILE A 439 -25.21 13.22 -18.95
C ILE A 439 -24.74 12.06 -19.82
N SER A 440 -23.47 12.05 -20.21
CA SER A 440 -22.89 10.95 -20.99
C SER A 440 -22.94 9.63 -20.19
N LYS A 441 -22.89 8.48 -20.89
CA LYS A 441 -22.84 7.16 -20.24
C LYS A 441 -21.62 7.05 -19.30
N GLU A 442 -20.48 7.55 -19.74
CA GLU A 442 -19.23 7.54 -18.99
C GLU A 442 -19.30 8.41 -17.73
N ASP A 443 -19.81 9.66 -17.85
CA ASP A 443 -20.00 10.53 -16.69
C ASP A 443 -20.99 9.93 -15.70
N ALA A 444 -22.08 9.30 -16.17
CA ALA A 444 -23.05 8.64 -15.33
C ALA A 444 -22.41 7.51 -14.49
N VAL A 445 -21.59 6.65 -15.13
CA VAL A 445 -20.85 5.59 -14.42
C VAL A 445 -19.89 6.18 -13.41
N ASN A 446 -19.11 7.20 -13.79
CA ASN A 446 -18.19 7.89 -12.89
C ASN A 446 -18.91 8.49 -11.66
N MET A 447 -20.08 9.10 -11.86
CA MET A 447 -20.91 9.64 -10.76
C MET A 447 -21.39 8.53 -9.81
N ILE A 448 -21.87 7.42 -10.35
CA ILE A 448 -22.35 6.27 -9.56
C ILE A 448 -21.21 5.67 -8.75
N VAL A 449 -20.06 5.41 -9.38
CA VAL A 449 -18.87 4.83 -8.75
C VAL A 449 -18.31 5.75 -7.66
N ASN A 450 -18.20 7.05 -7.93
CA ASN A 450 -17.75 8.00 -6.91
C ASN A 450 -18.72 8.08 -5.72
N GLY A 451 -20.02 8.01 -5.98
CA GLY A 451 -21.04 7.91 -4.93
C GLY A 451 -20.90 6.65 -4.07
N PHE A 452 -20.64 5.51 -4.71
CA PHE A 452 -20.41 4.22 -4.05
C PHE A 452 -19.15 4.22 -3.15
N CYS A 453 -18.08 4.90 -3.57
CA CYS A 453 -16.81 4.98 -2.84
C CYS A 453 -16.74 6.11 -1.81
N LYS A 454 -17.75 6.99 -1.75
CA LYS A 454 -17.73 8.25 -0.98
C LYS A 454 -17.36 8.06 0.49
N GLU A 455 -17.83 6.98 1.12
CA GLU A 455 -17.57 6.68 2.53
C GLU A 455 -16.07 6.46 2.78
N VAL A 456 -15.41 5.71 1.90
CA VAL A 456 -13.96 5.45 2.00
C VAL A 456 -13.16 6.72 1.71
N PHE A 457 -13.55 7.50 0.70
CA PHE A 457 -12.82 8.73 0.34
C PHE A 457 -12.85 9.80 1.44
N ARG A 458 -13.85 9.81 2.31
CA ARG A 458 -13.91 10.72 3.45
C ARG A 458 -12.84 10.47 4.51
N GLU A 459 -12.26 9.28 4.52
CA GLU A 459 -11.20 8.90 5.45
C GLU A 459 -9.80 9.31 4.95
N LEU A 460 -9.68 9.68 3.66
CA LEU A 460 -8.44 10.21 3.08
C LEU A 460 -8.30 11.72 3.36
N PRO A 461 -7.06 12.23 3.48
CA PRO A 461 -6.80 13.65 3.33
C PRO A 461 -7.36 14.18 1.99
N MET A 462 -7.82 15.44 1.98
CA MET A 462 -8.59 15.99 0.85
C MET A 462 -7.86 15.90 -0.50
N GLU A 463 -6.57 16.20 -0.52
CA GLU A 463 -5.73 16.15 -1.73
C GLU A 463 -5.68 14.74 -2.32
N PHE A 464 -5.55 13.73 -1.46
CA PHE A 464 -5.49 12.33 -1.87
C PHE A 464 -6.86 11.75 -2.22
N ALA A 465 -7.93 12.24 -1.61
CA ALA A 465 -9.30 11.90 -2.00
C ALA A 465 -9.58 12.34 -3.45
N VAL A 466 -9.14 13.54 -3.83
CA VAL A 466 -9.25 14.05 -5.22
C VAL A 466 -8.41 13.21 -6.18
N GLU A 467 -7.18 12.85 -5.81
CA GLU A 467 -6.32 11.98 -6.61
C GLU A 467 -6.96 10.60 -6.80
N ALA A 468 -7.44 9.98 -5.73
CA ALA A 468 -8.11 8.69 -5.77
C ALA A 468 -9.35 8.69 -6.68
N GLN A 469 -10.18 9.73 -6.61
CA GLN A 469 -11.34 9.89 -7.49
C GLN A 469 -10.93 9.98 -8.96
N LYS A 470 -9.87 10.74 -9.26
CA LYS A 470 -9.34 10.87 -10.62
C LYS A 470 -8.77 9.56 -11.14
N LEU A 471 -8.04 8.82 -10.31
CA LEU A 471 -7.50 7.51 -10.68
C LEU A 471 -8.59 6.49 -10.98
N LEU A 472 -9.67 6.46 -10.19
CA LEU A 472 -10.83 5.61 -10.46
C LEU A 472 -11.46 5.93 -11.82
N SER A 473 -11.67 7.22 -12.11
CA SER A 473 -12.25 7.64 -13.39
C SER A 473 -11.38 7.21 -14.58
N ILE A 474 -10.05 7.42 -14.50
CA ILE A 474 -9.10 7.01 -15.54
C ILE A 474 -9.08 5.48 -15.71
N SER A 475 -9.11 4.73 -14.62
CA SER A 475 -9.07 3.26 -14.66
C SER A 475 -10.34 2.64 -15.24
N LEU A 476 -11.46 3.38 -15.27
CA LEU A 476 -12.74 2.94 -15.85
C LEU A 476 -12.98 3.48 -17.28
N GLU A 477 -12.13 4.35 -17.80
CA GLU A 477 -12.23 4.84 -19.19
C GLU A 477 -12.23 3.65 -20.16
N GLY A 478 -13.20 3.62 -21.06
CA GLY A 478 -13.36 2.56 -22.06
C GLY A 478 -13.89 1.21 -21.55
N SER A 479 -14.18 1.07 -20.25
CA SER A 479 -14.75 -0.17 -19.70
C SER A 479 -16.27 -0.25 -19.80
N VAL A 480 -16.92 0.81 -20.26
CA VAL A 480 -18.38 0.98 -20.34
C VAL A 480 -18.87 0.96 -21.79
N GLY A 481 -18.18 0.20 -22.67
CA GLY A 481 -18.56 0.00 -24.07
C GLY A 481 -19.84 -0.81 -24.25
#